data_f6fd629f277bb4ae76e7f92b224cc883
#
_entry.id   f6fd629f277bb4ae76e7f92b224cc883
#
_cell.length_a   1.000
_cell.length_b   1.000
_cell.length_c   1.000
_cell.angle_alpha   90.00
_cell.angle_beta   90.00
_cell.angle_gamma   90.00
#
_symmetry.space_group_name_H-M   'P 1'
#
loop_
_entity.id
_entity.type
_entity.pdbx_description
1 polymer ?
#
loop_
_entity_poly.entity_id
_entity_poly.type
_entity_poly.pdbx_seq_one_letter_code
_entity_poly.pdbx_strand_id
1 'polypeptide(L)'
;MTDWRQHLIETPDGISALLDRTRSIAVLGIKTGDRPAPAYDVPAYAQRAGFQIIPVPVYYPEVTEILGVPVHRTLAGIGEPVDLVNVFRRDRDIPGHLDDLLQARPRAVWFQLGIRHDEVAETLARAGIDVVQDRCLLVELQERGR
;
A
#
# COMPACT_ATOMS: atom_id res chain seq x y z
N MET A 1 -11.66 15.17 -20.72
CA MET A 1 -11.12 13.81 -20.55
C MET A 1 -9.87 13.87 -19.69
N THR A 2 -9.83 13.09 -18.64
CA THR A 2 -8.73 13.13 -17.69
C THR A 2 -7.58 12.24 -18.17
N ASP A 3 -6.36 12.78 -18.20
CA ASP A 3 -5.19 11.99 -18.56
C ASP A 3 -4.83 11.08 -17.37
N TRP A 4 -4.81 9.77 -17.59
CA TRP A 4 -4.48 8.80 -16.56
C TRP A 4 -3.08 8.99 -15.98
N ARG A 5 -2.17 9.59 -16.74
CA ARG A 5 -0.80 9.83 -16.29
C ARG A 5 -0.72 10.74 -15.08
N GLN A 6 -1.73 11.59 -14.87
CA GLN A 6 -1.78 12.44 -13.68
C GLN A 6 -1.93 11.64 -12.39
N HIS A 7 -2.37 10.38 -12.48
CA HIS A 7 -2.46 9.49 -11.33
C HIS A 7 -1.15 8.77 -11.03
N LEU A 8 -0.15 8.89 -11.88
CA LEU A 8 1.20 8.41 -11.57
C LEU A 8 1.92 9.49 -10.78
N ILE A 9 2.02 9.29 -9.47
CA ILE A 9 2.54 10.30 -8.53
C ILE A 9 4.05 10.11 -8.40
N GLU A 10 4.82 11.04 -8.96
CA GLU A 10 6.27 10.91 -9.05
C GLU A 10 7.04 12.10 -8.45
N THR A 11 6.33 13.18 -8.08
CA THR A 11 6.98 14.37 -7.54
C THR A 11 6.88 14.41 -6.02
N PRO A 12 7.85 15.06 -5.33
CA PRO A 12 7.78 15.21 -3.87
C PRO A 12 6.49 15.89 -3.41
N ASP A 13 6.01 16.90 -4.13
CA ASP A 13 4.77 17.60 -3.77
C ASP A 13 3.55 16.70 -3.94
N GLY A 14 3.51 15.90 -5.01
CA GLY A 14 2.44 14.93 -5.23
C GLY A 14 2.40 13.88 -4.13
N ILE A 15 3.56 13.38 -3.71
CA ILE A 15 3.66 12.42 -2.61
C ILE A 15 3.20 13.07 -1.30
N SER A 16 3.61 14.30 -1.01
CA SER A 16 3.17 15.02 0.18
C SER A 16 1.65 15.17 0.21
N ALA A 17 1.04 15.57 -0.89
CA ALA A 17 -0.40 15.72 -0.99
C ALA A 17 -1.12 14.38 -0.77
N LEU A 18 -0.59 13.29 -1.34
CA LEU A 18 -1.15 11.95 -1.16
C LEU A 18 -1.09 11.53 0.31
N LEU A 19 0.06 11.72 0.97
CA LEU A 19 0.22 11.35 2.37
C LEU A 19 -0.66 12.20 3.29
N ASP A 20 -0.85 13.47 2.98
CA ASP A 20 -1.68 14.38 3.80
C ASP A 20 -3.15 13.93 3.85
N ARG A 21 -3.64 13.29 2.78
CA ARG A 21 -5.02 12.80 2.75
C ARG A 21 -5.15 11.33 3.15
N THR A 22 -4.05 10.67 3.55
CA THR A 22 -4.02 9.26 3.93
C THR A 22 -4.23 9.12 5.43
N ARG A 23 -5.19 8.27 5.85
CA ARG A 23 -5.44 7.91 7.24
C ARG A 23 -5.34 6.42 7.46
N SER A 24 -5.86 5.62 6.52
CA SER A 24 -5.83 4.16 6.58
C SER A 24 -4.90 3.60 5.52
N ILE A 25 -4.12 2.60 5.92
CA ILE A 25 -3.16 1.92 5.04
C ILE A 25 -3.38 0.43 5.17
N ALA A 26 -3.83 -0.20 4.09
CA ALA A 26 -3.86 -1.65 3.99
C ALA A 26 -2.49 -2.12 3.50
N VAL A 27 -1.91 -3.10 4.16
CA VAL A 27 -0.55 -3.56 3.85
C VAL A 27 -0.64 -4.95 3.24
N LEU A 28 -0.54 -5.00 1.91
CA LEU A 28 -0.61 -6.24 1.14
C LEU A 28 0.75 -6.93 1.18
N GLY A 29 0.79 -8.14 1.71
CA GLY A 29 2.05 -8.87 1.86
C GLY A 29 2.79 -8.59 3.16
N ILE A 30 2.12 -8.04 4.16
CA ILE A 30 2.68 -7.78 5.49
C ILE A 30 3.22 -9.08 6.12
N LYS A 31 4.30 -8.95 6.88
CA LYS A 31 4.90 -10.05 7.65
C LYS A 31 4.54 -9.96 9.12
N THR A 32 4.93 -10.98 9.87
CA THR A 32 4.47 -11.14 11.27
C THR A 32 5.38 -10.48 12.30
N GLY A 33 6.61 -10.08 11.92
CA GLY A 33 7.54 -9.46 12.83
C GLY A 33 8.40 -10.42 13.66
N ASP A 34 8.33 -11.73 13.36
CA ASP A 34 9.20 -12.72 13.99
C ASP A 34 10.66 -12.57 13.54
N ARG A 35 10.88 -11.86 12.43
CA ARG A 35 12.20 -11.49 11.92
C ARG A 35 12.17 -10.07 11.41
N PRO A 36 13.29 -9.32 11.51
CA PRO A 36 13.37 -8.00 10.90
C PRO A 36 13.10 -8.07 9.39
N ALA A 37 12.18 -7.25 8.91
CA ALA A 37 11.83 -7.19 7.49
C ALA A 37 11.11 -5.88 7.19
N PRO A 38 11.36 -5.24 6.03
CA PRO A 38 10.62 -4.05 5.64
C PRO A 38 9.11 -4.25 5.66
N ALA A 39 8.63 -5.44 5.27
CA ALA A 39 7.20 -5.75 5.23
C ALA A 39 6.54 -5.83 6.62
N TYR A 40 7.31 -5.70 7.68
CA TYR A 40 6.80 -5.52 9.05
C TYR A 40 7.24 -4.16 9.61
N ASP A 41 8.53 -3.82 9.47
CA ASP A 41 9.10 -2.62 10.10
C ASP A 41 8.49 -1.33 9.55
N VAL A 42 8.21 -1.27 8.24
CA VAL A 42 7.59 -0.09 7.63
C VAL A 42 6.15 0.11 8.12
N PRO A 43 5.27 -0.91 8.07
CA PRO A 43 3.92 -0.75 8.65
C PRO A 43 3.94 -0.46 10.14
N ALA A 44 4.84 -1.08 10.91
CA ALA A 44 4.95 -0.80 12.34
C ALA A 44 5.30 0.67 12.60
N TYR A 45 6.22 1.23 11.82
CA TYR A 45 6.55 2.64 11.89
C TYR A 45 5.33 3.51 11.57
N ALA A 46 4.63 3.22 10.48
CA ALA A 46 3.46 3.98 10.07
C ALA A 46 2.36 3.95 11.15
N GLN A 47 2.16 2.81 11.80
CA GLN A 47 1.21 2.70 12.90
C GLN A 47 1.60 3.62 14.05
N ARG A 48 2.88 3.63 14.44
CA ARG A 48 3.37 4.54 15.49
C ARG A 48 3.26 6.00 15.09
N ALA A 49 3.32 6.29 13.80
CA ALA A 49 3.15 7.64 13.28
C ALA A 49 1.68 8.10 13.22
N GLY A 50 0.74 7.24 13.60
CA GLY A 50 -0.68 7.60 13.72
C GLY A 50 -1.57 7.09 12.60
N PHE A 51 -1.06 6.32 11.64
CA PHE A 51 -1.89 5.73 10.60
C PHE A 51 -2.62 4.50 11.11
N GLN A 52 -3.84 4.29 10.62
CA GLN A 52 -4.57 3.05 10.85
C GLN A 52 -4.01 1.97 9.90
N ILE A 53 -3.43 0.92 10.47
CA ILE A 53 -2.88 -0.18 9.67
C ILE A 53 -3.91 -1.30 9.57
N ILE A 54 -4.13 -1.78 8.35
CA ILE A 54 -5.02 -2.90 8.06
C ILE A 54 -4.16 -4.00 7.45
N PRO A 55 -3.83 -5.05 8.21
CA PRO A 55 -2.92 -6.09 7.70
C PRO A 55 -3.61 -7.04 6.73
N VAL A 56 -2.99 -7.24 5.57
CA VAL A 56 -3.46 -8.18 4.55
C VAL A 56 -2.29 -9.11 4.18
N PRO A 57 -1.99 -10.12 5.02
CA PRO A 57 -0.92 -11.05 4.73
C PRO A 57 -1.27 -11.97 3.57
N VAL A 58 -0.25 -12.34 2.79
CA VAL A 58 -0.40 -13.32 1.70
C VAL A 58 -0.09 -14.73 2.21
N TYR A 59 0.83 -14.82 3.16
CA TYR A 59 1.23 -16.07 3.82
C TYR A 59 0.62 -16.14 5.21
N TYR A 60 1.07 -17.07 6.02
CA TYR A 60 0.67 -17.23 7.44
C TYR A 60 -0.83 -17.51 7.58
N PRO A 61 -1.33 -18.64 7.04
CA PRO A 61 -2.78 -18.92 7.04
C PRO A 61 -3.40 -19.03 8.43
N GLU A 62 -2.58 -19.28 9.46
CA GLU A 62 -3.04 -19.44 10.85
C GLU A 62 -3.02 -18.14 11.65
N VAL A 63 -2.39 -17.09 11.13
CA VAL A 63 -2.29 -15.80 11.83
C VAL A 63 -3.61 -15.06 11.71
N THR A 64 -4.14 -14.62 12.85
CA THR A 64 -5.41 -13.89 12.92
C THR A 64 -5.21 -12.41 13.20
N GLU A 65 -4.02 -12.00 13.65
CA GLU A 65 -3.73 -10.63 14.07
C GLU A 65 -2.27 -10.29 13.79
N ILE A 66 -2.01 -9.09 13.32
CA ILE A 66 -0.67 -8.53 13.13
C ILE A 66 -0.72 -7.07 13.61
N LEU A 67 0.29 -6.64 14.36
CA LEU A 67 0.34 -5.28 14.96
C LEU A 67 -0.87 -4.96 15.82
N GLY A 68 -1.45 -5.96 16.46
CA GLY A 68 -2.64 -5.79 17.29
C GLY A 68 -3.93 -5.58 16.52
N VAL A 69 -3.94 -5.83 15.21
CA VAL A 69 -5.09 -5.59 14.34
C VAL A 69 -5.49 -6.90 13.65
N PRO A 70 -6.79 -7.21 13.59
CA PRO A 70 -7.24 -8.40 12.87
C PRO A 70 -6.83 -8.37 11.39
N VAL A 71 -6.42 -9.51 10.86
CA VAL A 71 -6.01 -9.62 9.46
C VAL A 71 -7.20 -9.80 8.54
N HIS A 72 -7.03 -9.35 7.29
CA HIS A 72 -7.94 -9.65 6.18
C HIS A 72 -7.17 -10.45 5.13
N ARG A 73 -7.84 -11.30 4.40
CA ARG A 73 -7.18 -12.15 3.40
C ARG A 73 -7.26 -11.60 1.98
N THR A 74 -8.15 -10.64 1.76
CA THR A 74 -8.25 -9.90 0.50
C THR A 74 -8.47 -8.42 0.80
N LEU A 75 -8.09 -7.56 -0.13
CA LEU A 75 -8.35 -6.13 -0.01
C LEU A 75 -9.86 -5.85 -0.11
N ALA A 76 -10.53 -6.50 -1.04
CA ALA A 76 -11.97 -6.33 -1.22
C ALA A 76 -12.77 -6.79 0.01
N GLY A 77 -12.22 -7.73 0.79
CA GLY A 77 -12.88 -8.25 1.99
C GLY A 77 -12.79 -7.33 3.21
N ILE A 78 -12.04 -6.22 3.13
CA ILE A 78 -11.90 -5.27 4.24
C ILE A 78 -13.26 -4.63 4.59
N GLY A 79 -14.09 -4.36 3.58
CA GLY A 79 -15.46 -3.88 3.81
C GLY A 79 -15.58 -2.42 4.20
N GLU A 80 -14.49 -1.66 4.23
CA GLU A 80 -14.49 -0.23 4.47
C GLU A 80 -13.52 0.45 3.50
N PRO A 81 -13.68 1.75 3.22
CA PRO A 81 -12.77 2.45 2.31
C PRO A 81 -11.35 2.46 2.85
N VAL A 82 -10.39 2.25 1.95
CA VAL A 82 -8.96 2.28 2.26
C VAL A 82 -8.33 3.45 1.50
N ASP A 83 -7.56 4.28 2.22
CA ASP A 83 -6.92 5.43 1.59
C ASP A 83 -5.69 5.03 0.79
N LEU A 84 -4.91 4.07 1.29
CA LEU A 84 -3.66 3.67 0.67
C LEU A 84 -3.47 2.16 0.82
N VAL A 85 -3.06 1.50 -0.26
CA VAL A 85 -2.56 0.11 -0.19
C VAL A 85 -1.05 0.15 -0.37
N ASN A 86 -0.31 -0.27 0.65
CA ASN A 86 1.15 -0.38 0.61
C ASN A 86 1.50 -1.82 0.23
N VAL A 87 2.17 -2.01 -0.90
CA VAL A 87 2.39 -3.33 -1.51
C VAL A 87 3.81 -3.82 -1.25
N PHE A 88 3.91 -4.98 -0.62
CA PHE A 88 5.15 -5.72 -0.37
C PHE A 88 5.07 -7.07 -1.10
N ARG A 89 5.04 -7.02 -2.42
CA ARG A 89 5.02 -8.21 -3.28
C ARG A 89 6.07 -8.07 -4.36
N ARG A 90 6.65 -9.18 -4.79
CA ARG A 90 7.58 -9.15 -5.92
C ARG A 90 6.86 -8.70 -7.19
N ASP A 91 7.59 -8.07 -8.09
CA ASP A 91 7.03 -7.54 -9.34
C ASP A 91 6.20 -8.58 -10.08
N ARG A 92 6.69 -9.80 -10.18
CA ARG A 92 6.02 -10.89 -10.90
C ARG A 92 4.72 -11.38 -10.24
N ASP A 93 4.54 -11.10 -8.94
CA ASP A 93 3.35 -11.53 -8.20
C ASP A 93 2.24 -10.45 -8.21
N ILE A 94 2.59 -9.23 -8.60
CA ILE A 94 1.64 -8.09 -8.56
C ILE A 94 0.45 -8.28 -9.50
N PRO A 95 0.59 -8.77 -10.74
CA PRO A 95 -0.58 -8.97 -11.61
C PRO A 95 -1.65 -9.85 -11.00
N GLY A 96 -1.28 -10.83 -10.17
CA GLY A 96 -2.25 -11.69 -9.49
C GLY A 96 -3.11 -10.98 -8.48
N HIS A 97 -2.73 -9.77 -8.05
CA HIS A 97 -3.50 -8.96 -7.10
C HIS A 97 -4.31 -7.85 -7.78
N LEU A 98 -4.21 -7.71 -9.10
CA LEU A 98 -4.83 -6.57 -9.81
C LEU A 98 -6.34 -6.56 -9.66
N ASP A 99 -7.01 -7.69 -9.82
CA ASP A 99 -8.48 -7.75 -9.69
C ASP A 99 -8.92 -7.36 -8.29
N ASP A 100 -8.22 -7.82 -7.26
CA ASP A 100 -8.52 -7.47 -5.87
C ASP A 100 -8.32 -5.96 -5.63
N LEU A 101 -7.23 -5.39 -6.16
CA LEU A 101 -6.97 -3.95 -6.08
C LEU A 101 -8.09 -3.13 -6.76
N LEU A 102 -8.48 -3.52 -7.96
CA LEU A 102 -9.54 -2.84 -8.69
C LEU A 102 -10.88 -2.97 -7.99
N GLN A 103 -11.18 -4.13 -7.43
CA GLN A 103 -12.43 -4.35 -6.71
C GLN A 103 -12.49 -3.56 -5.41
N ALA A 104 -11.38 -3.49 -4.68
CA ALA A 104 -11.29 -2.74 -3.43
C ALA A 104 -11.34 -1.22 -3.65
N ARG A 105 -10.87 -0.73 -4.79
CA ARG A 105 -10.87 0.69 -5.18
C ARG A 105 -10.28 1.61 -4.11
N PRO A 106 -9.03 1.39 -3.68
CA PRO A 106 -8.38 2.32 -2.76
C PRO A 106 -8.17 3.68 -3.47
N ARG A 107 -7.95 4.72 -2.68
CA ARG A 107 -7.60 6.02 -3.26
C ARG A 107 -6.26 6.00 -3.94
N ALA A 108 -5.31 5.24 -3.36
CA ALA A 108 -3.94 5.15 -3.88
C ALA A 108 -3.35 3.77 -3.62
N VAL A 109 -2.39 3.39 -4.47
CA VAL A 109 -1.57 2.18 -4.32
C VAL A 109 -0.11 2.58 -4.30
N TRP A 110 0.64 2.06 -3.35
CA TRP A 110 2.04 2.40 -3.13
C TRP A 110 2.89 1.13 -3.23
N PHE A 111 3.68 1.03 -4.30
CA PHE A 111 4.66 -0.05 -4.44
C PHE A 111 5.93 0.35 -3.69
N GLN A 112 6.31 -0.46 -2.71
CA GLN A 112 7.44 -0.21 -1.83
C GLN A 112 8.76 -0.18 -2.61
N LEU A 113 9.80 0.38 -1.99
CA LEU A 113 11.14 0.49 -2.59
C LEU A 113 11.60 -0.84 -3.22
N GLY A 114 12.06 -0.76 -4.44
CA GLY A 114 12.49 -1.93 -5.23
C GLY A 114 11.36 -2.65 -5.95
N ILE A 115 10.11 -2.19 -5.80
CA ILE A 115 8.94 -2.82 -6.39
C ILE A 115 8.34 -1.90 -7.45
N ARG A 116 8.22 -2.42 -8.66
CA ARG A 116 7.70 -1.66 -9.78
C ARG A 116 6.98 -2.58 -10.77
N HIS A 117 5.82 -2.14 -11.26
CA HIS A 117 5.10 -2.86 -12.30
C HIS A 117 4.32 -1.87 -13.16
N ASP A 118 4.90 -1.44 -14.27
CA ASP A 118 4.33 -0.34 -15.06
C ASP A 118 2.96 -0.67 -15.67
N GLU A 119 2.75 -1.90 -16.12
CA GLU A 119 1.46 -2.28 -16.71
C GLU A 119 0.32 -2.24 -15.68
N VAL A 120 0.56 -2.76 -14.48
CA VAL A 120 -0.43 -2.71 -13.41
C VAL A 120 -0.66 -1.26 -12.97
N ALA A 121 0.42 -0.48 -12.85
CA ALA A 121 0.32 0.93 -12.50
C ALA A 121 -0.54 1.70 -13.50
N GLU A 122 -0.37 1.45 -14.80
CA GLU A 122 -1.20 2.09 -15.82
C GLU A 122 -2.66 1.68 -15.69
N THR A 123 -2.95 0.41 -15.47
CA THR A 123 -4.32 -0.08 -15.32
C THR A 123 -4.99 0.56 -14.10
N LEU A 124 -4.28 0.66 -12.98
CA LEU A 124 -4.79 1.34 -11.77
C LEU A 124 -5.03 2.83 -12.04
N ALA A 125 -4.06 3.49 -12.68
CA ALA A 125 -4.16 4.92 -12.99
C ALA A 125 -5.34 5.20 -13.94
N ARG A 126 -5.55 4.36 -14.94
CA ARG A 126 -6.71 4.50 -15.83
C ARG A 126 -8.05 4.32 -15.12
N ALA A 127 -8.06 3.59 -14.00
CA ALA A 127 -9.24 3.44 -13.15
C ALA A 127 -9.41 4.59 -12.16
N GLY A 128 -8.53 5.60 -12.21
CA GLY A 128 -8.61 6.77 -11.32
C GLY A 128 -7.95 6.57 -9.97
N ILE A 129 -7.08 5.57 -9.84
CA ILE A 129 -6.36 5.27 -8.60
C ILE A 129 -4.95 5.85 -8.71
N ASP A 130 -4.53 6.65 -7.72
CA ASP A 130 -3.18 7.18 -7.69
C ASP A 130 -2.17 6.07 -7.42
N VAL A 131 -1.00 6.15 -8.06
CA VAL A 131 0.03 5.13 -7.92
C VAL A 131 1.38 5.77 -7.63
N VAL A 132 2.06 5.27 -6.60
CA VAL A 132 3.46 5.57 -6.30
C VAL A 132 4.23 4.26 -6.48
N GLN A 133 5.38 4.31 -7.12
CA GLN A 133 6.21 3.13 -7.34
C GLN A 133 7.63 3.33 -6.81
N ASP A 134 8.23 2.25 -6.33
CA ASP A 134 9.66 2.19 -6.00
C ASP A 134 10.07 3.25 -4.98
N ARG A 135 9.30 3.38 -3.89
CA ARG A 135 9.64 4.29 -2.80
C ARG A 135 9.36 3.64 -1.46
N CYS A 136 10.21 3.94 -0.47
CA CYS A 136 10.02 3.46 0.90
C CYS A 136 9.08 4.40 1.63
N LEU A 137 7.93 3.90 2.04
CA LEU A 137 6.93 4.70 2.76
C LEU A 137 7.50 5.29 4.05
N LEU A 138 8.29 4.52 4.79
CA LEU A 138 8.92 4.98 6.03
C LEU A 138 9.84 6.17 5.77
N VAL A 139 10.69 6.07 4.74
CA VAL A 139 11.63 7.15 4.39
C VAL A 139 10.86 8.40 3.99
N GLU A 140 9.82 8.26 3.18
CA GLU A 140 9.02 9.41 2.73
C GLU A 140 8.32 10.09 3.92
N LEU A 141 7.86 9.32 4.90
CA LEU A 141 7.27 9.88 6.12
C LEU A 141 8.33 10.63 6.94
N GLN A 142 9.51 10.03 7.14
CA GLN A 142 10.60 10.65 7.90
C GLN A 142 11.08 11.95 7.27
N GLU A 143 11.19 12.00 5.96
CA GLU A 143 11.59 13.20 5.24
C GLU A 143 10.62 14.36 5.44
N ARG A 144 9.38 14.07 5.84
CA ARG A 144 8.32 15.05 6.11
C ARG A 144 8.10 15.29 7.60
N GLY A 145 9.01 14.79 8.44
CA GLY A 145 8.91 14.95 9.89
C GLY A 145 7.82 14.11 10.54
N ARG A 146 7.46 13.03 9.88
CA ARG A 146 6.34 12.20 10.35
C ARG A 146 6.76 10.81 10.79
#